data_a6cccf10af65d4e76d4b7accd4cd8ca4
#
_entry.id   a6cccf10af65d4e76d4b7accd4cd8ca4
#
_cell.length_a   1.000
_cell.length_b   1.000
_cell.length_c   1.000
_cell.angle_alpha   90.00
_cell.angle_beta   90.00
_cell.angle_gamma   90.00
#
_symmetry.space_group_name_H-M   'P 1'
#
loop_
_entity.id
_entity.type
_entity.pdbx_description
1 polymer ?
#
loop_
_entity_poly.entity_id
_entity_poly.type
_entity_poly.pdbx_seq_one_letter_code
_entity_poly.pdbx_strand_id
1 'polypeptide(L)'
;MTISKRSYARVNGLNMYYEIHGEGQPLVLLHGALSAIGTSFGKLLPDLAKERQVIAVEMQGHGHTADIDRPLRYENLAADITALLTQIGIDQADLFGWSLGAGVALQTAIRHPEYVRKLVLASVTYNSGGLYPELLAGIAHATPEDMAGTPSMRNI
;
A
#
# COMPACT_ATOMS: atom_id res chain seq x y z
N MET A 1 -19.45 -7.60 -6.98
CA MET A 1 -18.08 -7.51 -7.52
C MET A 1 -17.36 -8.82 -7.19
N THR A 2 -16.80 -9.47 -8.17
CA THR A 2 -16.10 -10.74 -7.94
C THR A 2 -14.61 -10.45 -7.75
N ILE A 3 -14.06 -10.84 -6.58
CA ILE A 3 -12.61 -10.87 -6.39
C ILE A 3 -12.10 -12.00 -7.27
N SER A 4 -11.22 -11.69 -8.22
CA SER A 4 -10.67 -12.68 -9.14
C SER A 4 -9.71 -13.64 -8.41
N LYS A 5 -8.95 -13.11 -7.43
CA LYS A 5 -7.99 -13.89 -6.65
C LYS A 5 -7.66 -13.20 -5.32
N ARG A 6 -7.66 -13.97 -4.23
CA ARG A 6 -7.00 -13.63 -2.95
C ARG A 6 -5.84 -14.58 -2.74
N SER A 7 -4.68 -14.07 -2.35
CA SER A 7 -3.50 -14.92 -2.21
C SER A 7 -2.43 -14.29 -1.33
N TYR A 8 -1.43 -15.08 -1.04
CA TYR A 8 -0.21 -14.64 -0.38
C TYR A 8 0.99 -14.84 -1.30
N ALA A 9 1.95 -13.91 -1.25
CA ALA A 9 3.23 -14.01 -1.92
C ALA A 9 4.36 -13.99 -0.89
N ARG A 10 5.33 -14.87 -1.04
CA ARG A 10 6.54 -14.81 -0.22
C ARG A 10 7.54 -13.85 -0.85
N VAL A 11 7.68 -12.66 -0.26
CA VAL A 11 8.56 -11.60 -0.75
C VAL A 11 9.43 -11.07 0.39
N ASN A 12 10.74 -11.11 0.23
CA ASN A 12 11.71 -10.53 1.17
C ASN A 12 11.47 -10.91 2.66
N GLY A 13 11.07 -12.15 2.91
CA GLY A 13 10.75 -12.66 4.26
C GLY A 13 9.31 -12.44 4.72
N LEU A 14 8.52 -11.65 4.01
CA LEU A 14 7.08 -11.49 4.26
C LEU A 14 6.26 -12.60 3.62
N ASN A 15 5.12 -12.91 4.24
CA ASN A 15 3.99 -13.57 3.60
C ASN A 15 2.95 -12.51 3.29
N MET A 16 3.15 -11.79 2.17
CA MET A 16 2.38 -10.60 1.80
C MET A 16 1.03 -10.98 1.22
N TYR A 17 -0.05 -10.47 1.82
CA TYR A 17 -1.40 -10.63 1.31
C TYR A 17 -1.69 -9.66 0.18
N TYR A 18 -2.35 -10.15 -0.85
CA TYR A 18 -2.83 -9.33 -1.96
C TYR A 18 -4.12 -9.88 -2.56
N GLU A 19 -4.86 -8.99 -3.22
CA GLU A 19 -6.06 -9.31 -3.98
C GLU A 19 -5.91 -8.84 -5.43
N ILE A 20 -6.42 -9.61 -6.38
CA ILE A 20 -6.54 -9.18 -7.78
C ILE A 20 -8.03 -9.07 -8.11
N HIS A 21 -8.41 -7.94 -8.71
CA HIS A 21 -9.79 -7.65 -9.13
C HIS A 21 -9.79 -7.12 -10.55
N GLY A 22 -10.76 -7.55 -11.35
CA GLY A 22 -10.90 -7.12 -12.74
C GLY A 22 -9.78 -7.57 -13.66
N GLU A 23 -9.79 -7.04 -14.86
CA GLU A 23 -8.83 -7.36 -15.94
C GLU A 23 -8.40 -6.06 -16.64
N GLY A 24 -7.32 -6.11 -17.42
CA GLY A 24 -6.81 -4.98 -18.19
C GLY A 24 -5.45 -4.48 -17.72
N GLN A 25 -5.19 -3.17 -17.89
CA GLN A 25 -3.91 -2.58 -17.52
C GLN A 25 -3.68 -2.66 -16.00
N PRO A 26 -2.55 -3.21 -15.53
CA PRO A 26 -2.27 -3.34 -14.10
C PRO A 26 -2.25 -2.01 -13.34
N LEU A 27 -2.93 -2.00 -12.18
CA LEU A 27 -2.96 -0.90 -11.22
C LEU A 27 -2.75 -1.44 -9.82
N VAL A 28 -1.65 -1.05 -9.17
CA VAL A 28 -1.37 -1.40 -7.79
C VAL A 28 -1.98 -0.36 -6.86
N LEU A 29 -2.71 -0.80 -5.83
CA LEU A 29 -3.25 0.05 -4.77
C LEU A 29 -2.45 -0.16 -3.47
N LEU A 30 -1.91 0.93 -2.93
CA LEU A 30 -1.10 0.98 -1.72
C LEU A 30 -1.80 1.83 -0.66
N HIS A 31 -2.25 1.18 0.42
CA HIS A 31 -3.04 1.79 1.49
C HIS A 31 -2.23 2.72 2.40
N GLY A 32 -2.92 3.51 3.20
CA GLY A 32 -2.33 4.37 4.23
C GLY A 32 -1.86 3.58 5.46
N ALA A 33 -1.12 4.25 6.34
CA ALA A 33 -0.77 3.69 7.65
C ALA A 33 -2.04 3.40 8.46
N LEU A 34 -1.98 2.39 9.34
CA LEU A 34 -3.10 1.97 10.21
C LEU A 34 -4.39 1.67 9.43
N SER A 35 -4.24 1.09 8.25
CA SER A 35 -5.31 0.83 7.32
C SER A 35 -5.07 -0.49 6.58
N ALA A 36 -6.05 -0.95 5.81
CA ALA A 36 -5.99 -2.15 4.99
C ALA A 36 -6.69 -1.89 3.64
N ILE A 37 -6.74 -2.88 2.76
CA ILE A 37 -7.39 -2.75 1.45
C ILE A 37 -8.82 -2.22 1.59
N GLY A 38 -9.62 -2.86 2.45
CA GLY A 38 -11.03 -2.55 2.62
C GLY A 38 -11.29 -1.13 3.16
N THR A 39 -10.49 -0.68 4.12
CA THR A 39 -10.64 0.64 4.76
C THR A 39 -10.14 1.77 3.88
N SER A 40 -9.08 1.56 3.09
CA SER A 40 -8.55 2.57 2.18
C SER A 40 -9.30 2.64 0.85
N PHE A 41 -9.64 1.50 0.27
CA PHE A 41 -10.08 1.42 -1.12
C PHE A 41 -11.43 0.73 -1.34
N GLY A 42 -12.10 0.27 -0.28
CA GLY A 42 -13.32 -0.53 -0.39
C GLY A 42 -14.43 0.12 -1.23
N LYS A 43 -14.52 1.46 -1.22
CA LYS A 43 -15.48 2.21 -2.04
C LYS A 43 -15.01 2.45 -3.49
N LEU A 44 -13.69 2.61 -3.69
CA LEU A 44 -13.12 2.96 -4.99
C LEU A 44 -12.80 1.72 -5.84
N LEU A 45 -12.38 0.64 -5.20
CA LEU A 45 -11.90 -0.58 -5.83
C LEU A 45 -12.92 -1.20 -6.81
N PRO A 46 -14.25 -1.26 -6.51
CA PRO A 46 -15.25 -1.77 -7.45
C PRO A 46 -15.30 -1.04 -8.78
N ASP A 47 -15.12 0.28 -8.77
CA ASP A 47 -15.17 1.08 -9.99
C ASP A 47 -13.86 0.96 -10.78
N LEU A 48 -12.72 0.97 -10.12
CA LEU A 48 -11.43 0.75 -10.77
C LEU A 48 -11.34 -0.61 -11.46
N ALA A 49 -11.88 -1.65 -10.82
CA ALA A 49 -11.84 -3.02 -11.34
C ALA A 49 -12.75 -3.27 -12.55
N LYS A 50 -13.58 -2.29 -12.96
CA LYS A 50 -14.38 -2.39 -14.19
C LYS A 50 -13.51 -2.31 -15.46
N GLU A 51 -12.38 -1.59 -15.38
CA GLU A 51 -11.53 -1.28 -16.54
C GLU A 51 -10.04 -1.60 -16.30
N ARG A 52 -9.69 -2.04 -15.11
CA ARG A 52 -8.31 -2.26 -14.68
C ARG A 52 -8.14 -3.63 -14.02
N GLN A 53 -6.98 -4.22 -14.22
CA GLN A 53 -6.51 -5.28 -13.32
C GLN A 53 -5.95 -4.62 -12.06
N VAL A 54 -6.77 -4.56 -11.02
CA VAL A 54 -6.38 -3.95 -9.74
C VAL A 54 -5.67 -4.98 -8.86
N ILE A 55 -4.44 -4.68 -8.48
CA ILE A 55 -3.64 -5.44 -7.52
C ILE A 55 -3.64 -4.65 -6.21
N ALA A 56 -4.50 -5.02 -5.28
CA ALA A 56 -4.57 -4.40 -3.97
C ALA A 56 -3.67 -5.17 -2.99
N VAL A 57 -2.82 -4.46 -2.25
CA VAL A 57 -1.76 -5.05 -1.44
C VAL A 57 -1.92 -4.62 0.02
N GLU A 58 -1.67 -5.52 0.96
CA GLU A 58 -1.49 -5.20 2.38
C GLU A 58 0.00 -5.25 2.72
N MET A 59 0.55 -4.10 3.11
CA MET A 59 1.98 -3.95 3.40
C MET A 59 2.34 -4.53 4.77
N GLN A 60 3.63 -4.72 5.04
CA GLN A 60 4.15 -5.25 6.31
C GLN A 60 3.45 -4.64 7.53
N GLY A 61 3.00 -5.48 8.46
CA GLY A 61 2.34 -5.07 9.70
C GLY A 61 0.92 -4.54 9.55
N HIS A 62 0.28 -4.73 8.38
CA HIS A 62 -1.08 -4.24 8.11
C HIS A 62 -1.99 -5.36 7.62
N GLY A 63 -3.24 -5.34 8.06
CA GLY A 63 -4.27 -6.27 7.64
C GLY A 63 -3.86 -7.74 7.82
N HIS A 64 -3.88 -8.49 6.74
CA HIS A 64 -3.51 -9.92 6.73
C HIS A 64 -2.01 -10.17 6.58
N THR A 65 -1.19 -9.13 6.37
CA THR A 65 0.27 -9.24 6.28
C THR A 65 0.89 -8.99 7.64
N ALA A 66 1.38 -10.06 8.27
CA ALA A 66 2.03 -9.96 9.58
C ALA A 66 3.29 -9.07 9.52
N ASP A 67 3.65 -8.53 10.67
CA ASP A 67 4.94 -7.87 10.85
C ASP A 67 6.08 -8.89 10.93
N ILE A 68 7.30 -8.44 10.60
CA ILE A 68 8.54 -9.20 10.75
C ILE A 68 9.59 -8.33 11.42
N ASP A 69 10.64 -8.94 11.96
CA ASP A 69 11.75 -8.23 12.59
C ASP A 69 12.62 -7.49 11.53
N ARG A 70 12.03 -6.43 10.97
CA ARG A 70 12.63 -5.54 9.97
C ARG A 70 12.04 -4.14 10.10
N PRO A 71 12.86 -3.08 10.09
CA PRO A 71 12.35 -1.72 10.14
C PRO A 71 11.37 -1.42 9.00
N LEU A 72 10.25 -0.78 9.34
CA LEU A 72 9.30 -0.21 8.38
C LEU A 72 9.92 1.03 7.71
N ARG A 73 10.61 0.81 6.60
CA ARG A 73 11.21 1.86 5.76
C ARG A 73 10.58 1.85 4.39
N TYR A 74 10.43 3.02 3.79
CA TYR A 74 9.89 3.14 2.43
C TYR A 74 10.64 2.28 1.41
N GLU A 75 11.97 2.19 1.55
CA GLU A 75 12.83 1.39 0.68
C GLU A 75 12.49 -0.11 0.76
N ASN A 76 12.28 -0.62 1.97
CA ASN A 76 11.92 -2.01 2.18
C ASN A 76 10.54 -2.32 1.59
N LEU A 77 9.57 -1.45 1.88
CA LEU A 77 8.21 -1.59 1.37
C LEU A 77 8.17 -1.49 -0.18
N ALA A 78 8.95 -0.59 -0.77
CA ALA A 78 9.08 -0.47 -2.22
C ALA A 78 9.67 -1.75 -2.86
N ALA A 79 10.71 -2.32 -2.24
CA ALA A 79 11.32 -3.57 -2.68
C ALA A 79 10.33 -4.75 -2.59
N ASP A 80 9.45 -4.76 -1.58
CA ASP A 80 8.41 -5.79 -1.45
C ASP A 80 7.38 -5.70 -2.59
N ILE A 81 6.99 -4.47 -2.99
CA ILE A 81 6.07 -4.27 -4.10
C ILE A 81 6.66 -4.78 -5.41
N THR A 82 7.92 -4.46 -5.70
CA THR A 82 8.57 -4.94 -6.93
C THR A 82 8.78 -6.46 -6.92
N ALA A 83 9.12 -7.04 -5.78
CA ALA A 83 9.21 -8.49 -5.63
C ALA A 83 7.86 -9.18 -5.85
N LEU A 84 6.76 -8.60 -5.33
CA LEU A 84 5.41 -9.08 -5.61
C LEU A 84 5.11 -9.04 -7.11
N LEU A 85 5.32 -7.90 -7.76
CA LEU A 85 5.04 -7.73 -9.19
C LEU A 85 5.81 -8.76 -10.03
N THR A 86 7.11 -8.95 -9.75
CA THR A 86 7.92 -9.99 -10.39
C THR A 86 7.31 -11.38 -10.19
N GLN A 87 6.92 -11.73 -8.95
CA GLN A 87 6.40 -13.06 -8.64
C GLN A 87 5.05 -13.34 -9.31
N ILE A 88 4.21 -12.33 -9.51
CA ILE A 88 2.92 -12.49 -10.19
C ILE A 88 2.97 -12.24 -11.71
N GLY A 89 4.17 -12.00 -12.27
CA GLY A 89 4.40 -11.85 -13.71
C GLY A 89 3.96 -10.50 -14.27
N ILE A 90 4.06 -9.43 -13.48
CA ILE A 90 3.76 -8.06 -13.91
C ILE A 90 5.07 -7.30 -14.08
N ASP A 91 5.42 -6.98 -15.32
CA ASP A 91 6.66 -6.26 -15.63
C ASP A 91 6.54 -4.77 -15.27
N GLN A 92 5.37 -4.17 -15.50
CA GLN A 92 5.13 -2.74 -15.26
C GLN A 92 3.67 -2.46 -14.91
N ALA A 93 3.43 -1.57 -13.94
CA ALA A 93 2.09 -1.19 -13.49
C ALA A 93 1.97 0.33 -13.26
N ASP A 94 0.72 0.82 -13.23
CA ASP A 94 0.41 2.09 -12.59
C ASP A 94 0.37 1.88 -11.07
N LEU A 95 0.84 2.86 -10.30
CA LEU A 95 0.76 2.82 -8.84
C LEU A 95 -0.16 3.93 -8.33
N PHE A 96 -1.10 3.58 -7.49
CA PHE A 96 -1.91 4.52 -6.73
C PHE A 96 -1.66 4.31 -5.24
N GLY A 97 -1.03 5.28 -4.61
CA GLY A 97 -0.77 5.28 -3.17
C GLY A 97 -1.50 6.39 -2.43
N TRP A 98 -1.96 6.07 -1.23
CA TRP A 98 -2.53 7.03 -0.30
C TRP A 98 -1.69 7.11 0.98
N SER A 99 -1.32 8.33 1.42
CA SER A 99 -0.54 8.59 2.64
C SER A 99 0.77 7.76 2.66
N LEU A 100 0.94 6.83 3.60
CA LEU A 100 2.07 5.89 3.63
C LEU A 100 2.27 5.21 2.27
N GLY A 101 1.21 4.69 1.69
CA GLY A 101 1.26 4.03 0.38
C GLY A 101 1.69 4.95 -0.76
N ALA A 102 1.39 6.25 -0.68
CA ALA A 102 1.88 7.22 -1.65
C ALA A 102 3.40 7.45 -1.51
N GLY A 103 3.93 7.46 -0.30
CA GLY A 103 5.38 7.46 -0.05
C GLY A 103 6.06 6.22 -0.61
N VAL A 104 5.46 5.05 -0.43
CA VAL A 104 5.95 3.78 -1.00
C VAL A 104 5.92 3.81 -2.52
N ALA A 105 4.82 4.28 -3.13
CA ALA A 105 4.71 4.41 -4.58
C ALA A 105 5.78 5.36 -5.17
N LEU A 106 6.00 6.50 -4.51
CA LEU A 106 7.05 7.46 -4.89
C LEU A 106 8.43 6.82 -4.78
N GLN A 107 8.72 6.13 -3.67
CA GLN A 107 9.99 5.45 -3.45
C GLN A 107 10.20 4.32 -4.47
N THR A 108 9.15 3.60 -4.85
CA THR A 108 9.20 2.58 -5.91
C THR A 108 9.59 3.23 -7.24
N ALA A 109 8.99 4.36 -7.60
CA ALA A 109 9.32 5.05 -8.84
C ALA A 109 10.76 5.62 -8.87
N ILE A 110 11.28 6.04 -7.72
CA ILE A 110 12.67 6.55 -7.62
C ILE A 110 13.70 5.41 -7.76
N ARG A 111 13.46 4.28 -7.11
CA ARG A 111 14.43 3.18 -7.01
C ARG A 111 14.28 2.11 -8.09
N HIS A 112 13.07 1.94 -8.58
CA HIS A 112 12.65 0.88 -9.50
C HIS A 112 11.76 1.44 -10.62
N PRO A 113 12.22 2.47 -11.36
CA PRO A 113 11.41 3.15 -12.37
C PRO A 113 10.93 2.20 -13.48
N GLU A 114 11.63 1.10 -13.71
CA GLU A 114 11.28 0.07 -14.69
C GLU A 114 9.93 -0.61 -14.39
N TYR A 115 9.52 -0.69 -13.12
CA TYR A 115 8.23 -1.25 -12.71
C TYR A 115 7.07 -0.26 -12.79
N VAL A 116 7.35 1.04 -12.94
CA VAL A 116 6.35 2.09 -12.79
C VAL A 116 6.03 2.79 -14.10
N ARG A 117 4.78 2.67 -14.55
CA ARG A 117 4.29 3.36 -15.75
C ARG A 117 3.76 4.76 -15.44
N LYS A 118 2.89 4.86 -14.43
CA LYS A 118 2.27 6.12 -13.96
C LYS A 118 2.12 6.10 -12.45
N LEU A 119 2.05 7.28 -11.84
CA LEU A 119 1.82 7.47 -10.42
C LEU A 119 0.59 8.31 -10.16
N VAL A 120 -0.19 7.89 -9.16
CA VAL A 120 -1.17 8.72 -8.47
C VAL A 120 -0.77 8.75 -7.00
N LEU A 121 -0.44 9.93 -6.51
CA LEU A 121 0.06 10.14 -5.15
C LEU A 121 -0.94 11.04 -4.39
N ALA A 122 -1.65 10.46 -3.43
CA ALA A 122 -2.61 11.18 -2.62
C ALA A 122 -2.10 11.37 -1.19
N SER A 123 -2.14 12.61 -0.69
CA SER A 123 -1.76 12.97 0.69
C SER A 123 -0.34 12.53 1.06
N VAL A 124 0.65 12.87 0.26
CA VAL A 124 2.06 12.55 0.48
C VAL A 124 2.90 13.81 0.61
N THR A 125 3.96 13.73 1.41
CA THR A 125 5.07 14.66 1.40
C THR A 125 6.32 13.95 0.91
N TYR A 126 7.21 14.64 0.21
CA TYR A 126 8.48 14.06 -0.25
C TYR A 126 9.61 14.18 0.79
N ASN A 127 9.39 14.96 1.85
CA ASN A 127 10.28 15.08 3.00
C ASN A 127 9.50 15.47 4.27
N SER A 128 10.16 15.39 5.42
CA SER A 128 9.55 15.72 6.73
C SER A 128 9.12 17.19 6.87
N GLY A 129 9.73 18.11 6.12
CA GLY A 129 9.37 19.54 6.14
C GLY A 129 8.00 19.85 5.53
N GLY A 130 7.38 18.88 4.84
CA GLY A 130 6.02 18.99 4.32
C GLY A 130 4.93 18.55 5.32
N LEU A 131 5.31 18.10 6.51
CA LEU A 131 4.36 17.72 7.57
C LEU A 131 4.17 18.87 8.55
N TYR A 132 2.94 19.08 9.02
CA TYR A 132 2.67 20.05 10.07
C TYR A 132 3.38 19.62 11.37
N PRO A 133 4.04 20.57 12.09
CA PRO A 133 4.75 20.25 13.34
C PRO A 133 3.86 19.55 14.38
N GLU A 134 2.59 19.95 14.46
CA GLU A 134 1.60 19.36 15.38
C GLU A 134 1.32 17.89 15.03
N LEU A 135 1.28 17.54 13.74
CA LEU A 135 1.09 16.18 13.30
C LEU A 135 2.31 15.31 13.65
N LEU A 136 3.52 15.84 13.44
CA LEU A 136 4.76 15.15 13.82
C LEU A 136 4.81 14.89 15.34
N ALA A 137 4.47 15.88 16.14
CA ALA A 137 4.41 15.74 17.60
C ALA A 137 3.35 14.71 18.02
N GLY A 138 2.17 14.75 17.39
CA GLY A 138 1.11 13.79 17.66
C GLY A 138 1.52 12.35 17.34
N ILE A 139 2.14 12.11 16.19
CA ILE A 139 2.61 10.77 15.79
C ILE A 139 3.71 10.26 16.76
N ALA A 140 4.63 11.14 17.17
CA ALA A 140 5.74 10.76 18.05
C ALA A 140 5.29 10.33 19.46
N HIS A 141 4.11 10.76 19.90
CA HIS A 141 3.57 10.49 21.24
C HIS A 141 2.29 9.63 21.21
N ALA A 142 1.82 9.22 20.03
CA ALA A 142 0.61 8.40 19.91
C ALA A 142 0.80 7.02 20.56
N THR A 143 -0.15 6.63 21.39
CA THR A 143 -0.23 5.29 21.96
C THR A 143 -1.23 4.42 21.20
N PRO A 144 -1.20 3.09 21.34
CA PRO A 144 -2.22 2.20 20.76
C PRO A 144 -3.64 2.58 21.20
N GLU A 145 -3.81 3.05 22.44
CA GLU A 145 -5.09 3.49 23.02
C GLU A 145 -5.62 4.73 22.33
N ASP A 146 -4.75 5.71 22.05
CA ASP A 146 -5.12 6.93 21.32
C ASP A 146 -5.62 6.60 19.91
N MET A 147 -5.03 5.57 19.29
CA MET A 147 -5.37 5.15 17.94
C MET A 147 -6.64 4.29 17.87
N ALA A 148 -6.96 3.52 18.92
CA ALA A 148 -8.12 2.60 18.96
C ALA A 148 -9.48 3.30 18.77
N GLY A 149 -9.56 4.60 19.02
CA GLY A 149 -10.77 5.42 18.83
C GLY A 149 -10.98 5.94 17.41
N THR A 150 -10.00 5.80 16.51
CA THR A 150 -10.10 6.34 15.16
C THR A 150 -11.01 5.49 14.26
N PRO A 151 -11.84 6.11 13.38
CA PRO A 151 -12.73 5.37 12.50
C PRO A 151 -12.03 4.34 11.60
N SER A 152 -10.76 4.58 11.23
CA SER A 152 -9.95 3.68 10.44
C SER A 152 -9.55 2.38 11.15
N MET A 153 -9.55 2.40 12.50
CA MET A 153 -9.16 1.26 13.34
C MET A 153 -10.32 0.39 13.79
N ARG A 154 -11.57 0.86 13.67
CA ARG A 154 -12.77 0.12 14.15
C ARG A 154 -13.15 -1.08 13.29
N ASN A 155 -12.54 -1.27 12.13
CA ASN A 155 -12.87 -2.31 11.16
C ASN A 155 -11.66 -3.14 10.72
N ILE A 156 -10.60 -3.17 11.53
CA ILE A 156 -9.41 -4.03 11.32
C ILE A 156 -9.54 -5.27 12.18
#